data_767018c41d35698ea0e6132e50bb9e92
#
_entry.id   767018c41d35698ea0e6132e50bb9e92
#
_cell.length_a   1.000
_cell.length_b   1.000
_cell.length_c   1.000
_cell.angle_alpha   90.00
_cell.angle_beta   90.00
_cell.angle_gamma   90.00
#
_symmetry.space_group_name_H-M   'P 1'
#
loop_
_entity.id
_entity.type
_entity.pdbx_description
1 polymer ?
#
loop_
_entity_poly.entity_id
_entity_poly.type
_entity_poly.pdbx_seq_one_letter_code
_entity_poly.pdbx_strand_id
1 'polypeptide(L)'
;MDLFSELDAIHREVALDEVEGDTVRVLLRRRYPIAPADLWSALTEPDRVVRWFLPLHGDLREGGSFALEGNAGGDILTCTPPRLLRVTFGHETSVVELRLTAEGEDTVLELEHTVPVAITGSAAGALFVGPGWDGALMGLGLFVRGEAVGDPVAAAGSPEVIEFNRGSIDRWVAAAHASGAATAEEIEGGRQAALAQFVPEPDS
;
A
#
# COMPACT_ATOMS: atom_id res chain seq x y z
N MET A 1 16.41 0.66 -13.98
CA MET A 1 15.06 0.19 -13.59
C MET A 1 14.04 1.14 -14.19
N ASP A 2 12.99 0.62 -14.83
CA ASP A 2 11.89 1.46 -15.32
C ASP A 2 10.82 1.56 -14.24
N LEU A 3 10.86 2.64 -13.45
CA LEU A 3 9.93 2.88 -12.33
C LEU A 3 8.48 3.06 -12.80
N PHE A 4 8.27 3.53 -14.04
CA PHE A 4 6.92 3.69 -14.58
C PHE A 4 6.29 2.34 -14.92
N SER A 5 7.07 1.36 -15.38
CA SER A 5 6.58 0.00 -15.60
C SER A 5 6.12 -0.65 -14.28
N GLU A 6 6.76 -0.34 -13.15
CA GLU A 6 6.31 -0.80 -11.83
C GLU A 6 4.96 -0.21 -11.45
N LEU A 7 4.74 1.09 -11.72
CA LEU A 7 3.44 1.73 -11.48
C LEU A 7 2.34 1.19 -12.39
N ASP A 8 2.65 0.92 -13.66
CA ASP A 8 1.68 0.40 -14.63
C ASP A 8 1.29 -1.07 -14.35
N ALA A 9 2.13 -1.81 -13.62
CA ALA A 9 1.82 -3.17 -13.18
C ALA A 9 0.80 -3.22 -12.03
N ILE A 10 0.43 -2.07 -11.44
CA ILE A 10 -0.52 -1.99 -10.33
C ILE A 10 -1.85 -1.45 -10.83
N HIS A 11 -2.91 -2.23 -10.71
CA HIS A 11 -4.28 -1.74 -10.85
C HIS A 11 -4.73 -1.08 -9.54
N ARG A 12 -5.47 0.05 -9.64
CA ARG A 12 -5.92 0.86 -8.51
C ARG A 12 -7.40 1.18 -8.63
N GLU A 13 -8.09 1.08 -7.51
CA GLU A 13 -9.49 1.52 -7.40
C GLU A 13 -9.69 2.31 -6.10
N VAL A 14 -10.58 3.30 -6.15
CA VAL A 14 -11.08 4.03 -4.98
C VAL A 14 -12.59 3.87 -4.96
N ALA A 15 -13.14 3.57 -3.79
CA ALA A 15 -14.56 3.52 -3.59
C ALA A 15 -14.94 4.15 -2.24
N LEU A 16 -16.15 4.65 -2.16
CA LEU A 16 -16.80 5.04 -0.90
C LEU A 16 -17.82 3.94 -0.56
N ASP A 17 -17.68 3.36 0.62
CA ASP A 17 -18.64 2.38 1.15
C ASP A 17 -19.51 3.08 2.21
N GLU A 18 -20.82 3.19 1.91
CA GLU A 18 -21.81 3.83 2.79
C GLU A 18 -22.55 2.80 3.67
N VAL A 19 -22.35 1.50 3.45
CA VAL A 19 -23.16 0.44 4.06
C VAL A 19 -22.73 0.11 5.49
N GLU A 20 -21.43 0.19 5.79
CA GLU A 20 -20.86 -0.09 7.13
C GLU A 20 -20.32 1.17 7.84
N GLY A 21 -20.88 2.34 7.51
CA GLY A 21 -20.39 3.63 7.98
C GLY A 21 -19.34 4.18 7.00
N ASP A 22 -19.53 5.42 6.58
CA ASP A 22 -18.75 6.09 5.55
C ASP A 22 -17.25 5.77 5.61
N THR A 23 -16.81 4.83 4.79
CA THR A 23 -15.40 4.42 4.69
C THR A 23 -14.87 4.60 3.27
N VAL A 24 -13.62 5.03 3.17
CA VAL A 24 -12.88 5.05 1.91
C VAL A 24 -12.17 3.72 1.76
N ARG A 25 -12.41 3.05 0.67
CA ARG A 25 -11.74 1.81 0.28
C ARG A 25 -10.74 2.11 -0.83
N VAL A 26 -9.51 1.73 -0.59
CA VAL A 26 -8.39 1.79 -1.52
C VAL A 26 -8.03 0.35 -1.89
N LEU A 27 -8.13 -0.01 -3.17
CA LEU A 27 -7.76 -1.34 -3.67
C LEU A 27 -6.57 -1.23 -4.61
N LEU A 28 -5.54 -2.03 -4.34
CA LEU A 28 -4.42 -2.27 -5.25
C LEU A 28 -4.40 -3.75 -5.63
N ARG A 29 -4.19 -4.03 -6.91
CA ARG A 29 -4.04 -5.39 -7.41
C ARG A 29 -2.79 -5.50 -8.27
N ARG A 30 -1.96 -6.51 -7.97
CA ARG A 30 -0.72 -6.75 -8.72
C ARG A 30 -0.42 -8.24 -8.83
N ARG A 31 0.09 -8.65 -10.00
CA ARG A 31 0.59 -9.99 -10.26
C ARG A 31 2.08 -10.08 -9.96
N TYR A 32 2.48 -11.17 -9.31
CA TYR A 32 3.88 -11.49 -8.99
C TYR A 32 4.24 -12.87 -9.55
N PRO A 33 5.40 -13.04 -10.21
CA PRO A 33 5.83 -14.30 -10.80
C PRO A 33 6.43 -15.24 -9.74
N ILE A 34 5.60 -15.66 -8.79
CA ILE A 34 5.99 -16.49 -7.63
C ILE A 34 4.76 -17.21 -7.07
N ALA A 35 4.95 -18.40 -6.51
CA ALA A 35 3.87 -19.18 -5.90
C ALA A 35 3.28 -18.49 -4.65
N PRO A 36 1.99 -18.73 -4.33
CA PRO A 36 1.32 -18.09 -3.20
C PRO A 36 2.03 -18.30 -1.85
N ALA A 37 2.57 -19.48 -1.60
CA ALA A 37 3.27 -19.77 -0.34
C ALA A 37 4.56 -18.95 -0.18
N ASP A 38 5.29 -18.75 -1.27
CA ASP A 38 6.53 -17.96 -1.27
C ASP A 38 6.23 -16.46 -1.16
N LEU A 39 5.16 -15.98 -1.82
CA LEU A 39 4.71 -14.60 -1.68
C LEU A 39 4.19 -14.33 -0.26
N TRP A 40 3.45 -15.27 0.32
CA TRP A 40 3.01 -15.19 1.71
C TRP A 40 4.18 -15.06 2.68
N SER A 41 5.18 -15.92 2.53
CA SER A 41 6.41 -15.86 3.33
C SER A 41 7.11 -14.50 3.16
N ALA A 42 7.18 -13.96 1.95
CA ALA A 42 7.75 -12.64 1.70
C ALA A 42 6.99 -11.50 2.42
N LEU A 43 5.68 -11.65 2.61
CA LEU A 43 4.79 -10.66 3.23
C LEU A 43 4.71 -10.77 4.77
N THR A 44 5.07 -11.92 5.35
CA THR A 44 4.75 -12.21 6.76
C THR A 44 5.94 -12.63 7.61
N GLU A 45 7.05 -13.07 7.01
CA GLU A 45 8.25 -13.46 7.75
C GLU A 45 9.18 -12.27 7.99
N PRO A 46 9.50 -11.89 9.24
CA PRO A 46 10.29 -10.70 9.55
C PRO A 46 11.62 -10.61 8.79
N ASP A 47 12.36 -11.74 8.71
CA ASP A 47 13.65 -11.81 8.01
C ASP A 47 13.55 -11.59 6.49
N ARG A 48 12.34 -11.74 5.93
CA ARG A 48 12.07 -11.47 4.53
C ARG A 48 11.48 -10.07 4.33
N VAL A 49 10.54 -9.65 5.18
CA VAL A 49 9.91 -8.32 5.11
C VAL A 49 10.95 -7.21 5.19
N VAL A 50 11.91 -7.30 6.11
CA VAL A 50 12.98 -6.31 6.29
C VAL A 50 13.87 -6.11 5.05
N ARG A 51 13.84 -7.04 4.10
CA ARG A 51 14.65 -6.97 2.88
C ARG A 51 14.05 -6.09 1.77
N TRP A 52 12.79 -5.73 1.89
CA TRP A 52 12.10 -4.94 0.88
C TRP A 52 11.18 -3.85 1.46
N PHE A 53 10.92 -3.92 2.75
CA PHE A 53 10.06 -2.98 3.47
C PHE A 53 10.73 -2.59 4.79
N LEU A 54 9.97 -2.42 5.85
CA LEU A 54 10.44 -1.99 7.17
C LEU A 54 10.60 -3.19 8.10
N PRO A 55 11.44 -3.10 9.16
CA PRO A 55 11.53 -4.14 10.18
C PRO A 55 10.16 -4.42 10.80
N LEU A 56 9.79 -5.71 10.82
CA LEU A 56 8.53 -6.22 11.33
C LEU A 56 8.74 -6.92 12.68
N HIS A 57 7.97 -6.55 13.67
CA HIS A 57 8.02 -7.11 15.03
C HIS A 57 6.62 -7.47 15.51
N GLY A 58 6.51 -8.26 16.59
CA GLY A 58 5.26 -8.54 17.29
C GLY A 58 4.98 -10.01 17.53
N ASP A 59 3.75 -10.30 17.96
CA ASP A 59 3.20 -11.65 18.11
C ASP A 59 2.43 -12.01 16.84
N LEU A 60 3.15 -12.47 15.81
CA LEU A 60 2.71 -12.58 14.43
C LEU A 60 1.79 -13.79 14.18
N ARG A 61 0.66 -13.82 14.89
CA ARG A 61 -0.39 -14.82 14.76
C ARG A 61 -1.77 -14.17 14.87
N GLU A 62 -2.79 -14.88 14.46
CA GLU A 62 -4.18 -14.43 14.66
C GLU A 62 -4.46 -14.16 16.14
N GLY A 63 -5.06 -13.02 16.44
CA GLY A 63 -5.30 -12.50 17.77
C GLY A 63 -4.07 -11.89 18.46
N GLY A 64 -2.91 -11.87 17.79
CA GLY A 64 -1.72 -11.14 18.22
C GLY A 64 -1.64 -9.76 17.57
N SER A 65 -0.44 -9.17 17.58
CA SER A 65 -0.20 -7.83 17.07
C SER A 65 1.10 -7.75 16.27
N PHE A 66 1.23 -6.70 15.45
CA PHE A 66 2.44 -6.39 14.72
C PHE A 66 2.83 -4.92 14.88
N ALA A 67 4.08 -4.62 14.62
CA ALA A 67 4.61 -3.26 14.49
C ALA A 67 5.64 -3.21 13.35
N LEU A 68 5.51 -2.21 12.47
CA LEU A 68 6.50 -1.84 11.48
C LEU A 68 7.31 -0.66 12.01
N GLU A 69 8.61 -0.81 12.11
CA GLU A 69 9.49 0.21 12.70
C GLU A 69 9.37 1.56 11.97
N GLY A 70 9.08 2.62 12.70
CA GLY A 70 8.93 3.96 12.13
C GLY A 70 7.66 4.17 11.30
N ASN A 71 6.70 3.22 11.33
CA ASN A 71 5.47 3.30 10.54
C ASN A 71 4.25 2.93 11.42
N ALA A 72 3.42 2.01 10.97
CA ALA A 72 2.20 1.60 11.64
C ALA A 72 2.35 0.27 12.37
N GLY A 73 1.48 0.05 13.34
CA GLY A 73 1.25 -1.23 13.98
C GLY A 73 -0.25 -1.49 14.09
N GLY A 74 -0.62 -2.67 14.55
CA GLY A 74 -2.01 -3.03 14.76
C GLY A 74 -2.19 -4.48 15.21
N ASP A 75 -3.46 -4.89 15.29
CA ASP A 75 -3.87 -6.22 15.65
C ASP A 75 -4.06 -7.11 14.43
N ILE A 76 -3.72 -8.39 14.56
CA ILE A 76 -3.91 -9.40 13.52
C ILE A 76 -5.29 -10.01 13.71
N LEU A 77 -6.25 -9.59 12.87
CA LEU A 77 -7.66 -9.96 12.97
C LEU A 77 -7.94 -11.34 12.38
N THR A 78 -7.27 -11.64 11.25
CA THR A 78 -7.40 -12.94 10.55
C THR A 78 -6.06 -13.29 9.91
N CYS A 79 -5.66 -14.55 10.05
CA CYS A 79 -4.44 -15.06 9.43
C CYS A 79 -4.70 -16.49 8.90
N THR A 80 -4.91 -16.61 7.58
CA THR A 80 -5.18 -17.88 6.89
C THR A 80 -4.14 -18.10 5.79
N PRO A 81 -2.94 -18.61 6.13
CA PRO A 81 -1.90 -18.87 5.15
C PRO A 81 -2.33 -19.86 4.05
N PRO A 82 -1.90 -19.67 2.82
CA PRO A 82 -1.20 -18.53 2.26
C PRO A 82 -2.15 -17.56 1.56
N ARG A 83 -3.39 -17.39 2.03
CA ARG A 83 -4.49 -16.77 1.25
C ARG A 83 -4.98 -15.43 1.77
N LEU A 84 -5.05 -15.25 3.08
CA LEU A 84 -5.72 -14.11 3.68
C LEU A 84 -5.01 -13.65 4.95
N LEU A 85 -4.65 -12.36 4.97
CA LEU A 85 -4.23 -11.63 6.17
C LEU A 85 -5.11 -10.39 6.30
N ARG A 86 -5.69 -10.18 7.47
CA ARG A 86 -6.47 -8.99 7.80
C ARG A 86 -5.96 -8.41 9.12
N VAL A 87 -5.65 -7.13 9.11
CA VAL A 87 -5.05 -6.44 10.27
C VAL A 87 -5.67 -5.07 10.46
N THR A 88 -5.69 -4.54 11.67
CA THR A 88 -5.83 -3.09 11.87
C THR A 88 -4.51 -2.42 11.51
N PHE A 89 -4.52 -1.17 11.07
CA PHE A 89 -3.32 -0.50 10.57
C PHE A 89 -3.26 0.96 11.00
N GLY A 90 -2.47 1.25 12.01
CA GLY A 90 -2.26 2.58 12.57
C GLY A 90 -3.42 3.10 13.43
N HIS A 91 -4.63 2.63 13.20
CA HIS A 91 -5.83 2.95 13.97
C HIS A 91 -6.75 1.73 14.02
N GLU A 92 -7.52 1.56 15.11
CA GLU A 92 -8.38 0.39 15.33
C GLU A 92 -9.48 0.20 14.28
N THR A 93 -9.92 1.29 13.64
CA THR A 93 -10.95 1.28 12.58
C THR A 93 -10.38 1.35 11.17
N SER A 94 -9.07 1.48 11.03
CA SER A 94 -8.36 1.42 9.76
C SER A 94 -7.89 -0.02 9.53
N VAL A 95 -8.33 -0.66 8.44
CA VAL A 95 -8.11 -2.08 8.22
C VAL A 95 -7.43 -2.32 6.90
N VAL A 96 -6.38 -3.14 6.92
CA VAL A 96 -5.71 -3.65 5.72
C VAL A 96 -6.00 -5.12 5.57
N GLU A 97 -6.41 -5.51 4.37
CA GLU A 97 -6.61 -6.90 3.99
C GLU A 97 -5.75 -7.25 2.78
N LEU A 98 -5.00 -8.35 2.89
CA LEU A 98 -4.21 -8.93 1.82
C LEU A 98 -4.84 -10.25 1.41
N ARG A 99 -5.19 -10.40 0.11
CA ARG A 99 -5.66 -11.64 -0.50
C ARG A 99 -4.68 -12.12 -1.54
N LEU A 100 -4.31 -13.38 -1.50
CA LEU A 100 -3.44 -14.03 -2.47
C LEU A 100 -4.23 -15.10 -3.24
N THR A 101 -4.23 -14.98 -4.56
CA THR A 101 -4.89 -15.93 -5.46
C THR A 101 -3.89 -16.48 -6.47
N ALA A 102 -3.81 -17.81 -6.58
CA ALA A 102 -2.96 -18.44 -7.58
C ALA A 102 -3.51 -18.22 -9.00
N GLU A 103 -2.65 -17.83 -9.93
CA GLU A 103 -2.94 -17.76 -11.37
C GLU A 103 -1.83 -18.46 -12.17
N GLY A 104 -1.97 -19.78 -12.33
CA GLY A 104 -0.91 -20.62 -12.91
C GLY A 104 0.26 -20.75 -11.95
N GLU A 105 1.46 -20.35 -12.40
CA GLU A 105 2.68 -20.30 -11.57
C GLU A 105 2.84 -18.98 -10.82
N ASP A 106 2.00 -17.98 -11.14
CA ASP A 106 2.02 -16.66 -10.56
C ASP A 106 1.01 -16.52 -9.41
N THR A 107 1.13 -15.43 -8.68
CA THR A 107 0.18 -15.04 -7.65
C THR A 107 -0.32 -13.61 -7.89
N VAL A 108 -1.62 -13.43 -7.82
CA VAL A 108 -2.24 -12.11 -7.72
C VAL A 108 -2.38 -11.76 -6.25
N LEU A 109 -1.79 -10.64 -5.86
CA LEU A 109 -2.01 -9.96 -4.59
C LEU A 109 -3.06 -8.88 -4.80
N GLU A 110 -4.11 -8.92 -3.97
CA GLU A 110 -5.03 -7.82 -3.74
C GLU A 110 -4.76 -7.27 -2.35
N LEU A 111 -4.47 -5.96 -2.29
CA LEU A 111 -4.34 -5.19 -1.05
C LEU A 111 -5.51 -4.23 -0.99
N GLU A 112 -6.36 -4.41 0.02
CA GLU A 112 -7.46 -3.49 0.31
C GLU A 112 -7.18 -2.77 1.62
N HIS A 113 -7.25 -1.43 1.60
CA HIS A 113 -7.14 -0.61 2.79
C HIS A 113 -8.43 0.20 2.97
N THR A 114 -9.14 -0.06 4.06
CA THR A 114 -10.38 0.62 4.42
C THR A 114 -10.11 1.61 5.55
N VAL A 115 -10.43 2.89 5.32
CA VAL A 115 -10.22 3.97 6.29
C VAL A 115 -11.51 4.74 6.48
N PRO A 116 -11.96 5.02 7.72
CA PRO A 116 -13.14 5.85 7.96
C PRO A 116 -13.04 7.24 7.35
N VAL A 117 -14.11 7.73 6.71
CA VAL A 117 -14.20 9.11 6.20
C VAL A 117 -13.96 10.13 7.29
N ALA A 118 -14.33 9.84 8.54
CA ALA A 118 -14.03 10.70 9.69
C ALA A 118 -12.52 11.00 9.87
N ILE A 119 -11.65 10.12 9.36
CA ILE A 119 -10.18 10.30 9.38
C ILE A 119 -9.70 10.98 8.09
N THR A 120 -10.27 10.62 6.94
CA THR A 120 -9.79 11.05 5.62
C THR A 120 -10.50 12.30 5.08
N GLY A 121 -11.65 12.66 5.64
CA GLY A 121 -12.48 13.78 5.21
C GLY A 121 -13.36 13.47 3.98
N SER A 122 -12.86 12.73 2.99
CA SER A 122 -13.57 12.33 1.78
C SER A 122 -12.86 11.16 1.08
N ALA A 123 -13.40 10.67 -0.04
CA ALA A 123 -12.76 9.66 -0.87
C ALA A 123 -11.39 10.11 -1.45
N ALA A 124 -11.11 11.42 -1.50
CA ALA A 124 -9.79 11.94 -1.81
C ALA A 124 -8.71 11.55 -0.78
N GLY A 125 -9.12 11.09 0.41
CA GLY A 125 -8.23 10.48 1.39
C GLY A 125 -7.44 9.25 0.89
N ALA A 126 -7.87 8.62 -0.21
CA ALA A 126 -7.07 7.62 -0.92
C ALA A 126 -5.66 8.13 -1.28
N LEU A 127 -5.50 9.43 -1.53
CA LEU A 127 -4.22 10.06 -1.83
C LEU A 127 -3.26 10.12 -0.62
N PHE A 128 -3.73 9.94 0.60
CA PHE A 128 -2.88 9.92 1.80
C PHE A 128 -2.18 8.57 2.01
N VAL A 129 -2.78 7.47 1.52
CA VAL A 129 -2.26 6.12 1.74
C VAL A 129 -1.80 5.44 0.46
N GLY A 130 -2.45 5.74 -0.67
CA GLY A 130 -2.23 5.08 -1.95
C GLY A 130 -0.76 5.11 -2.43
N PRO A 131 -0.10 6.27 -2.48
CA PRO A 131 1.29 6.36 -2.91
C PRO A 131 2.26 5.55 -2.03
N GLY A 132 2.00 5.47 -0.73
CA GLY A 132 2.78 4.62 0.18
C GLY A 132 2.64 3.13 -0.16
N TRP A 133 1.42 2.68 -0.49
CA TRP A 133 1.19 1.31 -0.94
C TRP A 133 1.83 1.00 -2.29
N ASP A 134 1.83 1.95 -3.23
CA ASP A 134 2.55 1.78 -4.50
C ASP A 134 4.04 1.55 -4.27
N GLY A 135 4.66 2.32 -3.38
CA GLY A 135 6.06 2.15 -3.00
C GLY A 135 6.32 0.78 -2.38
N ALA A 136 5.45 0.33 -1.47
CA ALA A 136 5.55 -0.99 -0.86
C ALA A 136 5.43 -2.13 -1.89
N LEU A 137 4.43 -2.06 -2.80
CA LEU A 137 4.24 -3.08 -3.84
C LEU A 137 5.37 -3.07 -4.88
N MET A 138 5.98 -1.91 -5.16
CA MET A 138 7.19 -1.82 -5.98
C MET A 138 8.35 -2.54 -5.29
N GLY A 139 8.64 -2.23 -4.03
CA GLY A 139 9.69 -2.88 -3.24
C GLY A 139 9.54 -4.40 -3.19
N LEU A 140 8.31 -4.88 -2.97
CA LEU A 140 7.99 -6.32 -3.03
C LEU A 140 8.26 -6.91 -4.41
N GLY A 141 7.93 -6.18 -5.49
CA GLY A 141 8.18 -6.63 -6.86
C GLY A 141 9.67 -6.79 -7.16
N LEU A 142 10.49 -5.84 -6.76
CA LEU A 142 11.95 -5.91 -6.88
C LEU A 142 12.49 -7.11 -6.09
N PHE A 143 12.07 -7.26 -4.85
CA PHE A 143 12.51 -8.37 -3.99
C PHE A 143 12.17 -9.75 -4.57
N VAL A 144 10.94 -9.93 -5.08
CA VAL A 144 10.50 -11.20 -5.70
C VAL A 144 11.33 -11.57 -6.92
N ARG A 145 11.79 -10.57 -7.68
CA ARG A 145 12.67 -10.79 -8.84
C ARG A 145 14.14 -10.95 -8.45
N GLY A 146 14.48 -10.89 -7.16
CA GLY A 146 15.86 -10.97 -6.68
C GLY A 146 16.69 -9.71 -6.93
N GLU A 147 16.04 -8.59 -7.24
CA GLU A 147 16.68 -7.29 -7.38
C GLU A 147 16.97 -6.68 -6.00
N ALA A 148 18.01 -5.86 -5.93
CA ALA A 148 18.34 -5.18 -4.68
C ALA A 148 17.30 -4.09 -4.40
N VAL A 149 16.63 -4.20 -3.27
CA VAL A 149 15.82 -3.13 -2.69
C VAL A 149 16.72 -2.39 -1.71
N GLY A 150 17.03 -1.13 -2.00
CA GLY A 150 17.79 -0.28 -1.08
C GLY A 150 17.03 -0.02 0.22
N ASP A 151 17.63 0.71 1.14
CA ASP A 151 16.94 1.22 2.32
C ASP A 151 15.85 2.22 1.86
N PRO A 152 14.55 1.92 2.07
CA PRO A 152 13.47 2.79 1.59
C PRO A 152 13.47 4.16 2.27
N VAL A 153 13.94 4.25 3.52
CA VAL A 153 14.03 5.50 4.26
C VAL A 153 15.16 6.38 3.69
N ALA A 154 16.33 5.79 3.46
CA ALA A 154 17.46 6.50 2.87
C ALA A 154 17.20 6.91 1.41
N ALA A 155 16.42 6.12 0.68
CA ALA A 155 16.09 6.38 -0.73
C ALA A 155 14.96 7.41 -0.92
N ALA A 156 14.18 7.72 0.12
CA ALA A 156 12.94 8.52 0.02
C ALA A 156 13.13 9.90 -0.65
N GLY A 157 14.31 10.53 -0.47
CA GLY A 157 14.67 11.81 -1.08
C GLY A 157 15.41 11.70 -2.43
N SER A 158 15.61 10.50 -2.97
CA SER A 158 16.31 10.36 -4.26
C SER A 158 15.44 10.89 -5.43
N PRO A 159 16.06 11.45 -6.49
CA PRO A 159 15.32 11.93 -7.65
C PRO A 159 14.40 10.86 -8.26
N GLU A 160 14.84 9.61 -8.27
CA GLU A 160 14.10 8.48 -8.82
C GLU A 160 12.83 8.19 -7.99
N VAL A 161 12.93 8.19 -6.67
CA VAL A 161 11.77 7.97 -5.77
C VAL A 161 10.83 9.16 -5.81
N ILE A 162 11.33 10.38 -5.88
CA ILE A 162 10.52 11.59 -6.05
C ILE A 162 9.71 11.52 -7.36
N GLU A 163 10.33 11.11 -8.48
CA GLU A 163 9.65 10.96 -9.75
C GLU A 163 8.61 9.82 -9.72
N PHE A 164 8.95 8.68 -9.11
CA PHE A 164 8.00 7.59 -8.85
C PHE A 164 6.80 8.08 -8.06
N ASN A 165 7.01 8.81 -6.96
CA ASN A 165 5.94 9.31 -6.11
C ASN A 165 5.03 10.30 -6.86
N ARG A 166 5.57 11.17 -7.71
CA ARG A 166 4.78 12.05 -8.59
C ARG A 166 3.89 11.24 -9.54
N GLY A 167 4.49 10.25 -10.21
CA GLY A 167 3.76 9.35 -11.10
C GLY A 167 2.70 8.52 -10.39
N SER A 168 2.93 8.10 -9.16
CA SER A 168 1.96 7.43 -8.28
C SER A 168 0.79 8.36 -7.95
N ILE A 169 1.08 9.57 -7.46
CA ILE A 169 0.05 10.57 -7.11
C ILE A 169 -0.86 10.85 -8.30
N ASP A 170 -0.31 11.02 -9.51
CA ASP A 170 -1.12 11.27 -10.71
C ASP A 170 -2.06 10.10 -11.02
N ARG A 171 -1.65 8.84 -10.80
CA ARG A 171 -2.50 7.66 -10.97
C ARG A 171 -3.60 7.57 -9.91
N TRP A 172 -3.30 7.95 -8.66
CA TRP A 172 -4.30 8.01 -7.60
C TRP A 172 -5.30 9.15 -7.80
N VAL A 173 -4.86 10.31 -8.32
CA VAL A 173 -5.77 11.38 -8.77
C VAL A 173 -6.73 10.87 -9.83
N ALA A 174 -6.22 10.15 -10.84
CA ALA A 174 -7.06 9.55 -11.88
C ALA A 174 -8.05 8.52 -11.31
N ALA A 175 -7.62 7.66 -10.38
CA ALA A 175 -8.50 6.68 -9.72
C ALA A 175 -9.58 7.37 -8.86
N ALA A 176 -9.25 8.44 -8.13
CA ALA A 176 -10.21 9.21 -7.36
C ALA A 176 -11.25 9.90 -8.25
N HIS A 177 -10.84 10.48 -9.40
CA HIS A 177 -11.77 11.00 -10.38
C HIS A 177 -12.67 9.92 -10.98
N ALA A 178 -12.11 8.75 -11.31
CA ALA A 178 -12.87 7.64 -11.89
C ALA A 178 -13.91 7.06 -10.93
N SER A 179 -13.67 7.13 -9.62
CA SER A 179 -14.61 6.67 -8.59
C SER A 179 -15.89 7.52 -8.54
N GLY A 180 -15.80 8.81 -8.89
CA GLY A 180 -16.92 9.75 -8.73
C GLY A 180 -17.30 10.07 -7.28
N ALA A 181 -16.54 9.56 -6.29
CA ALA A 181 -16.85 9.63 -4.86
C ALA A 181 -16.22 10.84 -4.14
N ALA A 182 -15.55 11.72 -4.88
CA ALA A 182 -14.99 12.97 -4.36
C ALA A 182 -15.13 14.09 -5.41
N THR A 183 -15.24 15.32 -4.94
CA THR A 183 -15.27 16.51 -5.80
C THR A 183 -13.89 16.83 -6.36
N ALA A 184 -13.82 17.59 -7.44
CA ALA A 184 -12.55 18.03 -8.01
C ALA A 184 -11.71 18.87 -7.03
N GLU A 185 -12.36 19.66 -6.15
CA GLU A 185 -11.71 20.48 -5.14
C GLU A 185 -11.08 19.59 -4.03
N GLU A 186 -11.79 18.57 -3.57
CA GLU A 186 -11.29 17.60 -2.59
C GLU A 186 -10.11 16.80 -3.16
N ILE A 187 -10.19 16.38 -4.43
CA ILE A 187 -9.10 15.65 -5.09
C ILE A 187 -7.86 16.54 -5.23
N GLU A 188 -8.02 17.81 -5.62
CA GLU A 188 -6.88 18.74 -5.69
C GLU A 188 -6.30 19.01 -4.30
N GLY A 189 -7.12 19.17 -3.27
CA GLY A 189 -6.65 19.27 -1.88
C GLY A 189 -5.86 18.03 -1.44
N GLY A 190 -6.37 16.85 -1.73
CA GLY A 190 -5.68 15.57 -1.48
C GLY A 190 -4.37 15.45 -2.25
N ARG A 191 -4.35 15.89 -3.52
CA ARG A 191 -3.13 15.94 -4.34
C ARG A 191 -2.05 16.82 -3.73
N GLN A 192 -2.39 18.01 -3.27
CA GLN A 192 -1.44 18.92 -2.63
C GLN A 192 -0.87 18.32 -1.32
N ALA A 193 -1.73 17.70 -0.51
CA ALA A 193 -1.31 17.02 0.71
C ALA A 193 -0.38 15.83 0.41
N ALA A 194 -0.70 15.02 -0.60
CA ALA A 194 0.14 13.90 -1.03
C ALA A 194 1.50 14.38 -1.57
N LEU A 195 1.54 15.47 -2.34
CA LEU A 195 2.79 16.06 -2.81
C LEU A 195 3.65 16.52 -1.61
N ALA A 196 3.06 17.18 -0.63
CA ALA A 196 3.78 17.60 0.57
C ALA A 196 4.33 16.42 1.40
N GLN A 197 3.61 15.29 1.42
CA GLN A 197 3.99 14.10 2.16
C GLN A 197 5.05 13.25 1.45
N PHE A 198 4.90 13.01 0.15
CA PHE A 198 5.69 12.02 -0.60
C PHE A 198 6.72 12.63 -1.55
N VAL A 199 6.69 13.94 -1.75
CA VAL A 199 7.57 14.69 -2.65
C VAL A 199 8.11 15.90 -1.90
N PRO A 200 8.95 15.68 -0.85
CA PRO A 200 9.52 16.79 -0.09
C PRO A 200 10.31 17.72 -1.02
N GLU A 201 10.20 19.02 -0.77
CA GLU A 201 11.07 19.98 -1.46
C GLU A 201 12.52 19.72 -1.05
N PRO A 202 13.49 19.83 -2.00
CA PRO A 202 14.89 19.71 -1.64
C PRO A 202 15.23 20.82 -0.62
N ASP A 203 15.94 20.43 0.45
CA ASP A 203 16.43 21.37 1.46
C ASP A 203 17.16 22.53 0.77
N SER A 204 16.70 23.75 1.01
CA SER A 204 17.21 25.00 0.44
C SER A 204 18.49 25.44 1.14
#